data_e3084fb7b7b090e92696ccad5d2d6ab6
#
_entry.id   e3084fb7b7b090e92696ccad5d2d6ab6
#
_cell.length_a   1.000
_cell.length_b   1.000
_cell.length_c   1.000
_cell.angle_alpha   90.00
_cell.angle_beta   90.00
_cell.angle_gamma   90.00
#
_symmetry.space_group_name_H-M   'P 1'
#
loop_
_entity.id
_entity.type
_entity.pdbx_description
1 polymer ?
#
loop_
_entity_poly.entity_id
_entity_poly.type
_entity_poly.pdbx_seq_one_letter_code
_entity_poly.pdbx_strand_id
1 'polypeptide(L)'
;MKISILGTGAYGMAIASVLHYNKNSIKMWTNSNEEANYLNTNKKSPKVNYDIPSDIIISTNMKDVVSDSDVIIFATPSEFVGGVSKELSNYYNNQYIGITSKGIDNKSLLCLSDVVKMNISTDLIAVISGCTFASDMVRKSVLGINVASKSLDALNTISSILENDYLNVYKTSDVIGTEICGAIKNIMAIGNGIINGMGFPESSSAMFITLATREITDLIKYLGGEVNTIFSFAGIGDLILTCNSKESRNFTLGNMMGKKLDTKDYIENTTIEG
;
A
#
# COMPACT_ATOMS: atom_id res chain seq x y z
N MET A 1 11.78 -17.66 1.55
CA MET A 1 10.67 -17.94 0.62
C MET A 1 10.95 -17.28 -0.72
N LYS A 2 10.28 -17.74 -1.79
CA LYS A 2 10.29 -17.11 -3.11
C LYS A 2 9.08 -16.18 -3.21
N ILE A 3 9.32 -14.92 -3.48
CA ILE A 3 8.28 -13.88 -3.42
C ILE A 3 8.24 -13.11 -4.73
N SER A 4 7.05 -12.96 -5.26
CA SER A 4 6.79 -12.12 -6.42
C SER A 4 6.10 -10.83 -6.02
N ILE A 5 6.59 -9.70 -6.52
CA ILE A 5 6.00 -8.39 -6.28
C ILE A 5 5.44 -7.87 -7.60
N LEU A 6 4.15 -7.61 -7.64
CA LEU A 6 3.46 -7.05 -8.80
C LEU A 6 3.43 -5.53 -8.67
N GLY A 7 4.37 -4.87 -9.35
CA GLY A 7 4.56 -3.42 -9.32
C GLY A 7 5.94 -2.99 -8.86
N THR A 8 6.55 -2.08 -9.63
CA THR A 8 7.89 -1.50 -9.42
C THR A 8 7.83 -0.03 -8.98
N GLY A 9 6.68 0.38 -8.43
CA GLY A 9 6.50 1.70 -7.83
C GLY A 9 7.37 1.90 -6.57
N ALA A 10 7.37 3.12 -6.01
CA ALA A 10 8.15 3.42 -4.80
C ALA A 10 7.85 2.44 -3.66
N TYR A 11 6.57 2.10 -3.43
CA TYR A 11 6.17 1.18 -2.37
C TYR A 11 6.53 -0.27 -2.67
N GLY A 12 6.42 -0.72 -3.95
CA GLY A 12 6.88 -2.05 -4.37
C GLY A 12 8.39 -2.24 -4.15
N MET A 13 9.20 -1.22 -4.46
CA MET A 13 10.63 -1.23 -4.18
C MET A 13 10.93 -1.23 -2.67
N ALA A 14 10.14 -0.51 -1.88
CA ALA A 14 10.30 -0.49 -0.43
C ALA A 14 9.97 -1.87 0.19
N ILE A 15 8.90 -2.52 -0.24
CA ILE A 15 8.57 -3.89 0.16
C ILE A 15 9.67 -4.86 -0.28
N ALA A 16 10.22 -4.73 -1.51
CA ALA A 16 11.35 -5.52 -1.97
C ALA A 16 12.57 -5.38 -1.05
N SER A 17 12.86 -4.15 -0.58
CA SER A 17 13.97 -3.91 0.35
C SER A 17 13.80 -4.63 1.69
N VAL A 18 12.59 -4.62 2.24
CA VAL A 18 12.26 -5.33 3.49
C VAL A 18 12.39 -6.84 3.32
N LEU A 19 11.77 -7.38 2.26
CA LEU A 19 11.76 -8.82 1.99
C LEU A 19 13.16 -9.36 1.68
N HIS A 20 13.99 -8.59 0.95
CA HIS A 20 15.37 -8.94 0.69
C HIS A 20 16.22 -8.89 1.96
N TYR A 21 16.01 -7.89 2.82
CA TYR A 21 16.65 -7.84 4.13
C TYR A 21 16.35 -9.09 4.97
N ASN A 22 15.10 -9.59 4.89
CA ASN A 22 14.66 -10.83 5.54
C ASN A 22 15.08 -12.11 4.77
N LYS A 23 16.04 -12.00 3.83
CA LYS A 23 16.66 -13.14 3.11
C LYS A 23 15.69 -13.93 2.22
N ASN A 24 14.67 -13.29 1.70
CA ASN A 24 13.79 -13.88 0.70
C ASN A 24 14.34 -13.70 -0.72
N SER A 25 14.04 -14.64 -1.63
CA SER A 25 14.30 -14.51 -3.06
C SER A 25 13.17 -13.74 -3.72
N ILE A 26 13.48 -12.72 -4.54
CA ILE A 26 12.50 -11.78 -5.05
C ILE A 26 12.53 -11.71 -6.56
N LYS A 27 11.35 -11.77 -7.17
CA LYS A 27 11.10 -11.36 -8.54
C LYS A 27 10.08 -10.23 -8.55
N MET A 28 10.20 -9.29 -9.47
CA MET A 28 9.26 -8.18 -9.60
C MET A 28 8.68 -8.13 -11.02
N TRP A 29 7.41 -7.80 -11.08
CA TRP A 29 6.71 -7.59 -12.34
C TRP A 29 6.39 -6.11 -12.57
N THR A 30 6.55 -5.65 -13.80
CA THR A 30 6.08 -4.35 -14.29
C THR A 30 5.43 -4.53 -15.67
N ASN A 31 4.50 -3.66 -16.02
CA ASN A 31 3.89 -3.66 -17.34
C ASN A 31 4.72 -2.92 -18.41
N SER A 32 5.85 -2.31 -18.05
CA SER A 32 6.71 -1.52 -18.93
C SER A 32 8.04 -2.21 -19.21
N ASN A 33 8.29 -2.56 -20.47
CA ASN A 33 9.60 -3.08 -20.91
C ASN A 33 10.72 -2.07 -20.72
N GLU A 34 10.45 -0.80 -20.92
CA GLU A 34 11.42 0.29 -20.71
C GLU A 34 11.84 0.36 -19.24
N GLU A 35 10.84 0.35 -18.32
CA GLU A 35 11.10 0.34 -16.88
C GLU A 35 11.86 -0.91 -16.45
N ALA A 36 11.47 -2.10 -16.92
CA ALA A 36 12.16 -3.35 -16.60
C ALA A 36 13.64 -3.31 -17.03
N ASN A 37 13.90 -2.86 -18.26
CA ASN A 37 15.25 -2.71 -18.79
C ASN A 37 16.09 -1.71 -18.00
N TYR A 38 15.49 -0.54 -17.70
CA TYR A 38 16.14 0.51 -16.90
C TYR A 38 16.56 -0.02 -15.52
N LEU A 39 15.63 -0.64 -14.80
CA LEU A 39 15.85 -1.12 -13.43
C LEU A 39 16.85 -2.29 -13.38
N ASN A 40 16.81 -3.21 -14.36
CA ASN A 40 17.76 -4.31 -14.44
C ASN A 40 19.19 -3.84 -14.79
N THR A 41 19.32 -2.81 -15.63
CA THR A 41 20.62 -2.28 -16.08
C THR A 41 21.24 -1.40 -15.01
N ASN A 42 20.48 -0.44 -14.48
CA ASN A 42 21.01 0.56 -13.56
C ASN A 42 21.05 0.07 -12.11
N LYS A 43 20.28 -0.97 -11.78
CA LYS A 43 20.12 -1.51 -10.42
C LYS A 43 19.83 -0.43 -9.37
N LYS A 44 19.09 0.59 -9.77
CA LYS A 44 18.68 1.71 -8.91
C LYS A 44 17.28 2.17 -9.24
N SER A 45 16.44 2.35 -8.20
CA SER A 45 15.10 2.88 -8.37
C SER A 45 15.13 4.41 -8.43
N PRO A 46 14.54 5.03 -9.48
CA PRO A 46 14.39 6.49 -9.51
C PRO A 46 13.25 7.00 -8.61
N LYS A 47 12.33 6.09 -8.20
CA LYS A 47 11.11 6.44 -7.45
C LYS A 47 11.33 6.46 -5.93
N VAL A 48 12.38 5.79 -5.46
CA VAL A 48 12.83 5.78 -4.07
C VAL A 48 14.34 5.52 -4.08
N ASN A 49 15.09 6.14 -3.18
CA ASN A 49 16.55 5.98 -3.16
C ASN A 49 16.94 4.57 -2.65
N TYR A 50 16.80 3.58 -3.55
CA TYR A 50 17.08 2.17 -3.28
C TYR A 50 17.97 1.57 -4.37
N ASP A 51 19.10 1.04 -3.95
CA ASP A 51 20.00 0.25 -4.79
C ASP A 51 19.48 -1.19 -4.84
N ILE A 52 19.06 -1.62 -6.02
CA ILE A 52 18.40 -2.91 -6.23
C ILE A 52 19.45 -4.01 -6.23
N PRO A 53 19.38 -4.98 -5.30
CA PRO A 53 20.26 -6.13 -5.29
C PRO A 53 20.35 -6.85 -6.64
N SER A 54 21.52 -7.36 -7.00
CA SER A 54 21.77 -7.98 -8.32
C SER A 54 20.92 -9.24 -8.55
N ASP A 55 20.53 -9.93 -7.50
CA ASP A 55 19.71 -11.14 -7.50
C ASP A 55 18.22 -10.88 -7.66
N ILE A 56 17.75 -9.61 -7.51
CA ILE A 56 16.37 -9.24 -7.82
C ILE A 56 16.21 -9.12 -9.34
N ILE A 57 15.29 -9.93 -9.88
CA ILE A 57 14.95 -9.99 -11.30
C ILE A 57 13.65 -9.22 -11.53
N ILE A 58 13.64 -8.34 -12.55
CA ILE A 58 12.47 -7.55 -12.93
C ILE A 58 12.08 -7.93 -14.36
N SER A 59 10.82 -8.31 -14.58
CA SER A 59 10.32 -8.79 -15.87
C SER A 59 8.92 -8.27 -16.17
N THR A 60 8.58 -8.18 -17.44
CA THR A 60 7.21 -7.92 -17.91
C THR A 60 6.41 -9.20 -18.15
N ASN A 61 7.05 -10.38 -18.10
CA ASN A 61 6.35 -11.64 -18.23
C ASN A 61 5.80 -12.08 -16.87
N MET A 62 4.51 -11.94 -16.68
CA MET A 62 3.81 -12.30 -15.42
C MET A 62 4.07 -13.77 -15.06
N LYS A 63 3.98 -14.68 -16.04
CA LYS A 63 4.18 -16.12 -15.82
C LYS A 63 5.56 -16.42 -15.22
N ASP A 64 6.63 -15.87 -15.80
CA ASP A 64 8.01 -16.12 -15.35
C ASP A 64 8.26 -15.56 -13.93
N VAL A 65 7.52 -14.50 -13.58
CA VAL A 65 7.62 -13.89 -12.25
C VAL A 65 6.91 -14.75 -11.21
N VAL A 66 5.68 -15.22 -11.45
CA VAL A 66 4.83 -15.81 -10.41
C VAL A 66 4.83 -17.34 -10.32
N SER A 67 5.25 -18.07 -11.39
CA SER A 67 5.03 -19.53 -11.48
C SER A 67 5.69 -20.36 -10.39
N ASP A 68 6.78 -19.88 -9.79
CA ASP A 68 7.56 -20.60 -8.79
C ASP A 68 7.59 -19.88 -7.42
N SER A 69 6.64 -18.98 -7.19
CA SER A 69 6.55 -18.20 -5.97
C SER A 69 5.71 -18.90 -4.90
N ASP A 70 6.12 -18.71 -3.65
CA ASP A 70 5.33 -19.07 -2.47
C ASP A 70 4.32 -17.98 -2.13
N VAL A 71 4.72 -16.71 -2.39
CA VAL A 71 3.95 -15.50 -2.04
C VAL A 71 3.93 -14.54 -3.21
N ILE A 72 2.79 -13.90 -3.44
CA ILE A 72 2.60 -12.84 -4.43
C ILE A 72 2.13 -11.57 -3.72
N ILE A 73 2.84 -10.46 -3.90
CA ILE A 73 2.51 -9.16 -3.28
C ILE A 73 2.03 -8.20 -4.35
N PHE A 74 0.79 -7.70 -4.23
CA PHE A 74 0.28 -6.59 -5.03
C PHE A 74 0.82 -5.27 -4.49
N ALA A 75 1.54 -4.54 -5.33
CA ALA A 75 2.09 -3.20 -5.06
C ALA A 75 1.82 -2.23 -6.23
N THR A 76 0.74 -2.46 -6.97
CA THR A 76 0.24 -1.60 -8.04
C THR A 76 -0.72 -0.54 -7.48
N PRO A 77 -0.94 0.60 -8.15
CA PRO A 77 -2.02 1.50 -7.78
C PRO A 77 -3.39 0.78 -7.77
N SER A 78 -4.30 1.24 -6.91
CA SER A 78 -5.60 0.58 -6.66
C SER A 78 -6.42 0.33 -7.93
N GLU A 79 -6.42 1.28 -8.85
CA GLU A 79 -7.14 1.21 -10.13
C GLU A 79 -6.71 0.04 -11.05
N PHE A 80 -5.49 -0.48 -10.88
CA PHE A 80 -4.96 -1.58 -11.69
C PHE A 80 -5.11 -2.95 -11.03
N VAL A 81 -5.45 -3.04 -9.75
CA VAL A 81 -5.54 -4.31 -9.00
C VAL A 81 -6.50 -5.29 -9.68
N GLY A 82 -7.67 -4.83 -10.15
CA GLY A 82 -8.64 -5.67 -10.85
C GLY A 82 -8.10 -6.27 -12.15
N GLY A 83 -7.41 -5.47 -12.97
CA GLY A 83 -6.79 -5.95 -14.22
C GLY A 83 -5.63 -6.92 -13.98
N VAL A 84 -4.77 -6.57 -13.02
CA VAL A 84 -3.60 -7.40 -12.65
C VAL A 84 -4.04 -8.72 -12.02
N SER A 85 -5.06 -8.73 -11.16
CA SER A 85 -5.57 -9.97 -10.56
C SER A 85 -6.24 -10.88 -11.60
N LYS A 86 -6.91 -10.30 -12.61
CA LYS A 86 -7.47 -11.05 -13.73
C LYS A 86 -6.37 -11.69 -14.60
N GLU A 87 -5.27 -11.00 -14.87
CA GLU A 87 -4.12 -11.58 -15.58
C GLU A 87 -3.46 -12.68 -14.73
N LEU A 88 -3.24 -12.40 -13.42
CA LEU A 88 -2.66 -13.35 -12.49
C LEU A 88 -3.45 -14.66 -12.40
N SER A 89 -4.78 -14.62 -12.52
CA SER A 89 -5.64 -15.81 -12.42
C SER A 89 -5.25 -16.94 -13.39
N ASN A 90 -4.62 -16.60 -14.52
CA ASN A 90 -4.15 -17.58 -15.50
C ASN A 90 -2.91 -18.38 -15.02
N TYR A 91 -2.22 -17.91 -14.00
CA TYR A 91 -0.94 -18.46 -13.53
C TYR A 91 -0.95 -18.79 -12.03
N TYR A 92 -2.04 -18.43 -11.32
CA TYR A 92 -2.19 -18.64 -9.89
C TYR A 92 -2.25 -20.13 -9.55
N ASN A 93 -1.48 -20.55 -8.55
CA ASN A 93 -1.39 -21.92 -8.07
C ASN A 93 -1.26 -21.96 -6.54
N ASN A 94 -2.28 -21.52 -5.83
CA ASN A 94 -2.38 -21.52 -4.35
C ASN A 94 -1.28 -20.78 -3.59
N GLN A 95 -0.66 -19.77 -4.19
CA GLN A 95 0.26 -18.88 -3.51
C GLN A 95 -0.48 -18.04 -2.45
N TYR A 96 0.22 -17.64 -1.40
CA TYR A 96 -0.27 -16.60 -0.50
C TYR A 96 -0.27 -15.24 -1.20
N ILE A 97 -1.33 -14.46 -1.02
CA ILE A 97 -1.47 -13.14 -1.64
C ILE A 97 -1.41 -12.07 -0.57
N GLY A 98 -0.46 -11.12 -0.70
CA GLY A 98 -0.40 -9.89 0.07
C GLY A 98 -0.87 -8.70 -0.78
N ILE A 99 -1.71 -7.82 -0.24
CA ILE A 99 -2.19 -6.62 -0.92
C ILE A 99 -1.70 -5.40 -0.15
N THR A 100 -0.82 -4.61 -0.76
CA THR A 100 -0.32 -3.35 -0.19
C THR A 100 -1.00 -2.11 -0.80
N SER A 101 -1.71 -2.30 -1.91
CA SER A 101 -2.50 -1.24 -2.55
C SER A 101 -3.58 -0.75 -1.61
N LYS A 102 -3.81 0.57 -1.59
CA LYS A 102 -4.80 1.22 -0.71
C LYS A 102 -5.85 1.91 -1.57
N GLY A 103 -7.11 1.70 -1.24
CA GLY A 103 -8.21 2.31 -1.99
C GLY A 103 -9.41 1.39 -2.14
N ILE A 104 -10.39 1.89 -2.87
CA ILE A 104 -11.62 1.19 -3.27
C ILE A 104 -11.62 1.13 -4.79
N ASP A 105 -12.02 0.00 -5.36
CA ASP A 105 -12.11 -0.11 -6.82
C ASP A 105 -13.22 0.80 -7.39
N ASN A 106 -12.84 1.68 -8.31
CA ASN A 106 -13.73 2.71 -8.85
C ASN A 106 -14.92 2.14 -9.66
N LYS A 107 -14.85 0.89 -10.11
CA LYS A 107 -15.89 0.26 -10.93
C LYS A 107 -16.88 -0.52 -10.10
N SER A 108 -16.39 -1.38 -9.23
CA SER A 108 -17.22 -2.26 -8.40
C SER A 108 -17.60 -1.64 -7.06
N LEU A 109 -16.90 -0.58 -6.62
CA LEU A 109 -16.98 0.03 -5.29
C LEU A 109 -16.65 -0.96 -4.15
N LEU A 110 -15.91 -2.02 -4.47
CA LEU A 110 -15.48 -3.03 -3.50
C LEU A 110 -14.09 -2.72 -2.94
N CYS A 111 -13.81 -3.27 -1.76
CA CYS A 111 -12.47 -3.35 -1.23
C CYS A 111 -11.56 -4.19 -2.14
N LEU A 112 -10.26 -3.89 -2.17
CA LEU A 112 -9.33 -4.53 -3.12
C LEU A 112 -9.15 -6.03 -2.86
N SER A 113 -9.27 -6.48 -1.63
CA SER A 113 -9.26 -7.91 -1.30
C SER A 113 -10.43 -8.66 -1.94
N ASP A 114 -11.62 -8.06 -1.98
CA ASP A 114 -12.79 -8.64 -2.65
C ASP A 114 -12.63 -8.61 -4.17
N VAL A 115 -12.05 -7.54 -4.73
CA VAL A 115 -11.72 -7.47 -6.17
C VAL A 115 -10.77 -8.60 -6.59
N VAL A 116 -9.76 -8.89 -5.77
CA VAL A 116 -8.86 -10.02 -6.02
C VAL A 116 -9.62 -11.34 -5.92
N LYS A 117 -10.49 -11.54 -4.92
CA LYS A 117 -11.32 -12.75 -4.76
C LYS A 117 -12.28 -12.99 -5.93
N MET A 118 -12.79 -11.93 -6.55
CA MET A 118 -13.63 -12.07 -7.76
C MET A 118 -12.90 -12.72 -8.93
N ASN A 119 -11.60 -12.51 -9.04
CA ASN A 119 -10.78 -13.02 -10.13
C ASN A 119 -10.02 -14.32 -9.77
N ILE A 120 -9.71 -14.51 -8.49
CA ILE A 120 -8.92 -15.63 -7.97
C ILE A 120 -9.66 -16.24 -6.79
N SER A 121 -10.16 -17.47 -6.98
CA SER A 121 -10.88 -18.21 -5.93
C SER A 121 -9.89 -18.69 -4.86
N THR A 122 -9.63 -17.84 -3.85
CA THR A 122 -8.72 -18.17 -2.74
C THR A 122 -9.08 -17.39 -1.48
N ASP A 123 -8.83 -18.01 -0.33
CA ASP A 123 -8.86 -17.36 0.98
C ASP A 123 -7.45 -17.02 1.52
N LEU A 124 -6.40 -17.37 0.77
CA LEU A 124 -5.01 -17.14 1.16
C LEU A 124 -4.58 -15.69 0.93
N ILE A 125 -5.43 -14.73 1.30
CA ILE A 125 -5.23 -13.30 1.08
C ILE A 125 -5.00 -12.60 2.42
N ALA A 126 -3.99 -11.73 2.48
CA ALA A 126 -3.77 -10.78 3.56
C ALA A 126 -3.62 -9.35 3.02
N VAL A 127 -4.22 -8.40 3.71
CA VAL A 127 -4.06 -6.96 3.45
C VAL A 127 -2.93 -6.43 4.32
N ILE A 128 -2.07 -5.61 3.72
CA ILE A 128 -0.89 -5.02 4.35
C ILE A 128 -1.07 -3.50 4.32
N SER A 129 -1.20 -2.87 5.48
CA SER A 129 -1.39 -1.42 5.59
C SER A 129 -0.74 -0.88 6.87
N GLY A 130 -0.22 0.33 6.85
CA GLY A 130 0.40 0.91 8.05
C GLY A 130 1.03 2.26 7.81
N CYS A 131 1.56 2.84 8.87
CA CYS A 131 2.18 4.16 8.87
C CYS A 131 3.62 4.10 8.33
N THR A 132 3.74 3.88 7.01
CA THR A 132 5.04 3.68 6.36
C THR A 132 5.13 4.50 5.07
N PHE A 133 6.12 5.39 4.99
CA PHE A 133 6.57 5.91 3.70
C PHE A 133 7.60 4.96 3.09
N ALA A 134 7.62 4.88 1.76
CA ALA A 134 8.57 4.05 1.04
C ALA A 134 10.03 4.43 1.35
N SER A 135 10.31 5.74 1.48
CA SER A 135 11.61 6.29 1.86
C SER A 135 12.10 5.78 3.21
N ASP A 136 11.20 5.72 4.21
CA ASP A 136 11.53 5.30 5.57
C ASP A 136 11.78 3.79 5.67
N MET A 137 11.01 2.98 4.91
CA MET A 137 11.23 1.53 4.81
C MET A 137 12.61 1.21 4.24
N VAL A 138 13.01 1.91 3.17
CA VAL A 138 14.33 1.73 2.55
C VAL A 138 15.46 2.16 3.48
N ARG A 139 15.24 3.21 4.30
CA ARG A 139 16.19 3.66 5.32
C ARG A 139 16.26 2.77 6.55
N LYS A 140 15.37 1.74 6.63
CA LYS A 140 15.23 0.85 7.80
C LYS A 140 14.89 1.60 9.08
N SER A 141 14.05 2.62 8.98
CA SER A 141 13.51 3.33 10.14
C SER A 141 12.61 2.39 10.95
N VAL A 142 12.49 2.61 12.26
CA VAL A 142 11.56 1.83 13.10
C VAL A 142 10.13 2.17 12.73
N LEU A 143 9.39 1.20 12.21
CA LEU A 143 8.07 1.38 11.62
C LEU A 143 7.07 0.34 12.14
N GLY A 144 5.78 0.61 11.92
CA GLY A 144 4.69 -0.29 12.25
C GLY A 144 3.75 -0.51 11.06
N ILE A 145 3.34 -1.76 10.88
CA ILE A 145 2.45 -2.18 9.79
C ILE A 145 1.42 -3.19 10.30
N ASN A 146 0.20 -3.13 9.79
CA ASN A 146 -0.79 -4.16 10.02
C ASN A 146 -0.73 -5.21 8.90
N VAL A 147 -0.92 -6.46 9.29
CA VAL A 147 -1.27 -7.54 8.37
C VAL A 147 -2.63 -8.07 8.80
N ALA A 148 -3.61 -8.01 7.91
CA ALA A 148 -5.00 -8.40 8.17
C ALA A 148 -5.43 -9.55 7.26
N SER A 149 -5.91 -10.66 7.82
CA SER A 149 -6.40 -11.81 7.05
C SER A 149 -7.43 -12.61 7.82
N LYS A 150 -8.44 -13.15 7.12
CA LYS A 150 -9.36 -14.15 7.66
C LYS A 150 -8.72 -15.55 7.69
N SER A 151 -7.71 -15.81 6.86
CA SER A 151 -6.91 -17.04 6.86
C SER A 151 -5.76 -16.91 7.85
N LEU A 152 -5.71 -17.77 8.85
CA LEU A 152 -4.61 -17.80 9.83
C LEU A 152 -3.27 -18.12 9.16
N ASP A 153 -3.28 -18.99 8.15
CA ASP A 153 -2.08 -19.36 7.40
C ASP A 153 -1.52 -18.18 6.60
N ALA A 154 -2.40 -17.45 5.89
CA ALA A 154 -2.00 -16.23 5.18
C ALA A 154 -1.52 -15.15 6.15
N LEU A 155 -2.23 -14.96 7.28
CA LEU A 155 -1.85 -14.01 8.31
C LEU A 155 -0.44 -14.28 8.84
N ASN A 156 -0.15 -15.52 9.20
CA ASN A 156 1.15 -15.90 9.77
C ASN A 156 2.25 -15.87 8.72
N THR A 157 2.00 -16.37 7.52
CA THR A 157 2.99 -16.41 6.44
C THR A 157 3.40 -14.99 6.03
N ILE A 158 2.42 -14.13 5.71
CA ILE A 158 2.70 -12.75 5.29
C ILE A 158 3.35 -11.93 6.41
N SER A 159 2.92 -12.12 7.66
CA SER A 159 3.56 -11.45 8.80
C SER A 159 5.02 -11.88 8.95
N SER A 160 5.32 -13.17 8.87
CA SER A 160 6.66 -13.70 9.09
C SER A 160 7.70 -13.24 8.07
N ILE A 161 7.29 -12.98 6.81
CA ILE A 161 8.21 -12.48 5.79
C ILE A 161 8.47 -10.98 5.90
N LEU A 162 7.61 -10.23 6.61
CA LEU A 162 7.73 -8.77 6.77
C LEU A 162 8.40 -8.37 8.08
N GLU A 163 8.10 -9.07 9.17
CA GLU A 163 8.56 -8.74 10.51
C GLU A 163 10.08 -8.84 10.63
N ASN A 164 10.72 -7.83 11.24
CA ASN A 164 12.15 -7.80 11.52
C ASN A 164 12.48 -6.79 12.64
N ASP A 165 13.77 -6.49 12.84
CA ASP A 165 14.28 -5.61 13.91
C ASP A 165 13.85 -4.13 13.79
N TYR A 166 13.38 -3.69 12.63
CA TYR A 166 12.89 -2.32 12.41
C TYR A 166 11.44 -2.23 11.91
N LEU A 167 10.83 -3.32 11.45
CA LEU A 167 9.44 -3.34 11.00
C LEU A 167 8.59 -4.21 11.91
N ASN A 168 7.80 -3.59 12.77
CA ASN A 168 6.86 -4.26 13.66
C ASN A 168 5.58 -4.62 12.93
N VAL A 169 5.10 -5.85 13.09
CA VAL A 169 3.87 -6.33 12.46
C VAL A 169 2.78 -6.53 13.50
N TYR A 170 1.66 -5.81 13.34
CA TYR A 170 0.43 -6.02 14.09
C TYR A 170 -0.50 -6.93 13.29
N LYS A 171 -0.83 -8.11 13.83
CA LYS A 171 -1.69 -9.12 13.21
C LYS A 171 -3.14 -8.90 13.62
N THR A 172 -4.06 -8.96 12.66
CA THR A 172 -5.51 -8.86 12.93
C THR A 172 -6.31 -9.71 11.95
N SER A 173 -7.52 -10.10 12.35
CA SER A 173 -8.51 -10.71 11.45
C SER A 173 -9.41 -9.69 10.77
N ASP A 174 -9.32 -8.42 11.13
CA ASP A 174 -10.16 -7.34 10.58
C ASP A 174 -9.61 -6.80 9.26
N VAL A 175 -9.94 -7.50 8.18
CA VAL A 175 -9.60 -7.08 6.81
C VAL A 175 -10.34 -5.79 6.46
N ILE A 176 -11.65 -5.72 6.75
CA ILE A 176 -12.49 -4.57 6.40
C ILE A 176 -11.97 -3.29 7.04
N GLY A 177 -11.79 -3.28 8.36
CA GLY A 177 -11.30 -2.09 9.06
C GLY A 177 -9.92 -1.65 8.56
N THR A 178 -9.03 -2.61 8.26
CA THR A 178 -7.68 -2.32 7.72
C THR A 178 -7.74 -1.68 6.34
N GLU A 179 -8.59 -2.17 5.42
CA GLU A 179 -8.75 -1.61 4.07
C GLU A 179 -9.42 -0.24 4.11
N ILE A 180 -10.47 -0.06 4.91
CA ILE A 180 -11.19 1.21 5.06
C ILE A 180 -10.27 2.29 5.63
N CYS A 181 -9.49 2.00 6.66
CA CYS A 181 -8.48 2.92 7.17
C CYS A 181 -7.52 3.38 6.05
N GLY A 182 -6.98 2.43 5.28
CA GLY A 182 -6.03 2.70 4.20
C GLY A 182 -6.64 3.51 3.05
N ALA A 183 -7.91 3.29 2.70
CA ALA A 183 -8.59 4.00 1.63
C ALA A 183 -8.96 5.44 2.05
N ILE A 184 -9.66 5.59 3.18
CA ILE A 184 -10.25 6.87 3.57
C ILE A 184 -9.20 7.89 4.05
N LYS A 185 -8.09 7.43 4.64
CA LYS A 185 -7.02 8.35 5.06
C LYS A 185 -6.54 9.30 3.95
N ASN A 186 -6.54 8.82 2.69
CA ASN A 186 -6.08 9.60 1.55
C ASN A 186 -6.99 10.80 1.28
N ILE A 187 -8.31 10.60 1.39
CA ILE A 187 -9.31 11.68 1.30
C ILE A 187 -9.13 12.66 2.46
N MET A 188 -8.93 12.15 3.67
CA MET A 188 -8.72 12.98 4.85
C MET A 188 -7.42 13.78 4.75
N ALA A 189 -6.38 13.22 4.14
CA ALA A 189 -5.14 13.94 3.89
C ALA A 189 -5.32 15.13 2.94
N ILE A 190 -6.13 15.00 1.88
CA ILE A 190 -6.51 16.11 1.02
C ILE A 190 -7.24 17.18 1.84
N GLY A 191 -8.25 16.81 2.64
CA GLY A 191 -9.00 17.72 3.48
C GLY A 191 -8.11 18.50 4.46
N ASN A 192 -7.22 17.81 5.16
CA ASN A 192 -6.28 18.48 6.09
C ASN A 192 -5.25 19.35 5.35
N GLY A 193 -4.83 18.93 4.17
CA GLY A 193 -3.99 19.73 3.28
C GLY A 193 -4.66 21.05 2.90
N ILE A 194 -5.97 21.04 2.57
CA ILE A 194 -6.74 22.25 2.28
C ILE A 194 -6.75 23.21 3.48
N ILE A 195 -7.06 22.70 4.66
CA ILE A 195 -7.05 23.47 5.93
C ILE A 195 -5.70 24.15 6.13
N ASN A 196 -4.62 23.40 5.97
CA ASN A 196 -3.26 23.91 6.09
C ASN A 196 -2.93 24.95 5.00
N GLY A 197 -3.33 24.69 3.74
CA GLY A 197 -3.11 25.62 2.63
C GLY A 197 -3.87 26.94 2.77
N MET A 198 -5.03 26.95 3.41
CA MET A 198 -5.80 28.13 3.75
C MET A 198 -5.19 28.97 4.91
N GLY A 199 -4.12 28.47 5.53
CA GLY A 199 -3.43 29.17 6.63
C GLY A 199 -4.10 29.01 8.01
N PHE A 200 -4.98 28.03 8.19
CA PHE A 200 -5.53 27.74 9.51
C PHE A 200 -4.45 27.19 10.45
N PRO A 201 -4.58 27.45 11.77
CA PRO A 201 -3.60 27.00 12.76
C PRO A 201 -3.61 25.47 12.96
N GLU A 202 -2.56 24.94 13.57
CA GLU A 202 -2.41 23.49 13.84
C GLU A 202 -3.57 22.91 14.67
N SER A 203 -4.20 23.74 15.54
CA SER A 203 -5.40 23.33 16.29
C SER A 203 -6.58 22.98 15.39
N SER A 204 -6.71 23.62 14.22
CA SER A 204 -7.73 23.28 13.22
C SER A 204 -7.43 21.94 12.55
N SER A 205 -6.15 21.64 12.26
CA SER A 205 -5.72 20.31 11.80
C SER A 205 -6.01 19.22 12.83
N ALA A 206 -5.72 19.48 14.11
CA ALA A 206 -5.99 18.53 15.18
C ALA A 206 -7.50 18.26 15.34
N MET A 207 -8.33 19.31 15.27
CA MET A 207 -9.79 19.18 15.26
C MET A 207 -10.25 18.32 14.05
N PHE A 208 -9.76 18.62 12.85
CA PHE A 208 -10.11 17.88 11.64
C PHE A 208 -9.75 16.40 11.74
N ILE A 209 -8.52 16.07 12.18
CA ILE A 209 -8.06 14.69 12.37
C ILE A 209 -8.93 13.96 13.40
N THR A 210 -9.37 14.64 14.45
CA THR A 210 -10.29 14.07 15.44
C THR A 210 -11.64 13.71 14.81
N LEU A 211 -12.21 14.60 14.00
CA LEU A 211 -13.47 14.33 13.29
C LEU A 211 -13.29 13.23 12.23
N ALA A 212 -12.18 13.26 11.49
CA ALA A 212 -11.84 12.21 10.51
C ALA A 212 -11.72 10.83 11.17
N THR A 213 -11.07 10.76 12.33
CA THR A 213 -10.95 9.50 13.11
C THR A 213 -12.32 8.95 13.48
N ARG A 214 -13.24 9.83 13.92
CA ARG A 214 -14.60 9.43 14.27
C ARG A 214 -15.37 8.94 13.05
N GLU A 215 -15.32 9.66 11.94
CA GLU A 215 -16.00 9.28 10.70
C GLU A 215 -15.49 7.95 10.14
N ILE A 216 -14.17 7.73 10.14
CA ILE A 216 -13.59 6.43 9.74
C ILE A 216 -14.08 5.31 10.66
N THR A 217 -14.14 5.57 11.98
CA THR A 217 -14.63 4.59 12.97
C THR A 217 -16.10 4.21 12.70
N ASP A 218 -16.96 5.21 12.44
CA ASP A 218 -18.36 4.99 12.13
C ASP A 218 -18.52 4.19 10.83
N LEU A 219 -17.69 4.46 9.81
CA LEU A 219 -17.70 3.74 8.54
C LEU A 219 -17.21 2.28 8.71
N ILE A 220 -16.14 2.05 9.47
CA ILE A 220 -15.66 0.70 9.81
C ILE A 220 -16.80 -0.12 10.44
N LYS A 221 -17.47 0.46 11.43
CA LYS A 221 -18.58 -0.18 12.12
C LYS A 221 -19.76 -0.47 11.18
N TYR A 222 -20.11 0.49 10.32
CA TYR A 222 -21.19 0.33 9.34
C TYR A 222 -20.94 -0.81 8.36
N LEU A 223 -19.69 -1.00 7.94
CA LEU A 223 -19.26 -2.04 7.00
C LEU A 223 -18.96 -3.38 7.67
N GLY A 224 -19.12 -3.50 8.99
CA GLY A 224 -18.94 -4.75 9.75
C GLY A 224 -17.49 -5.06 10.13
N GLY A 225 -16.61 -4.07 10.11
CA GLY A 225 -15.25 -4.16 10.65
C GLY A 225 -15.19 -3.91 12.16
N GLU A 226 -14.01 -4.09 12.74
CA GLU A 226 -13.75 -3.92 14.17
C GLU A 226 -13.35 -2.47 14.49
N VAL A 227 -14.13 -1.78 15.33
CA VAL A 227 -13.90 -0.38 15.72
C VAL A 227 -12.49 -0.15 16.26
N ASN A 228 -11.93 -1.12 16.98
CA ASN A 228 -10.58 -1.01 17.55
C ASN A 228 -9.46 -0.95 16.52
N THR A 229 -9.71 -1.34 15.27
CA THR A 229 -8.74 -1.26 14.18
C THR A 229 -8.28 0.19 13.93
N ILE A 230 -9.11 1.18 14.26
CA ILE A 230 -8.71 2.60 14.18
C ILE A 230 -7.48 2.92 15.04
N PHE A 231 -7.26 2.24 16.16
CA PHE A 231 -6.12 2.47 17.07
C PHE A 231 -4.85 1.72 16.67
N SER A 232 -4.81 1.14 15.49
CA SER A 232 -3.65 0.41 14.96
C SER A 232 -2.73 1.28 14.08
N PHE A 233 -1.64 0.70 13.58
CA PHE A 233 -0.74 1.35 12.64
C PHE A 233 -1.44 1.71 11.31
N ALA A 234 -2.36 0.87 10.84
CA ALA A 234 -3.15 1.13 9.63
C ALA A 234 -4.24 2.19 9.84
N GLY A 235 -4.68 2.39 11.09
CA GLY A 235 -5.68 3.38 11.48
C GLY A 235 -5.08 4.74 11.78
N ILE A 236 -5.12 5.13 13.07
CA ILE A 236 -4.69 6.46 13.51
C ILE A 236 -3.21 6.75 13.19
N GLY A 237 -2.35 5.73 13.19
CA GLY A 237 -0.94 5.89 12.83
C GLY A 237 -0.77 6.40 11.41
N ASP A 238 -1.38 5.73 10.45
CA ASP A 238 -1.28 6.08 9.02
C ASP A 238 -2.08 7.36 8.69
N LEU A 239 -3.19 7.61 9.41
CA LEU A 239 -3.95 8.85 9.28
C LEU A 239 -3.11 10.07 9.71
N ILE A 240 -2.51 10.04 10.90
CA ILE A 240 -1.66 11.13 11.41
C ILE A 240 -0.47 11.35 10.47
N LEU A 241 0.23 10.28 10.08
CA LEU A 241 1.38 10.36 9.17
C LEU A 241 0.99 11.03 7.85
N THR A 242 -0.11 10.57 7.22
CA THR A 242 -0.51 11.02 5.90
C THR A 242 -1.08 12.44 5.91
N CYS A 243 -1.81 12.80 6.97
CA CYS A 243 -2.44 14.13 7.09
C CYS A 243 -1.46 15.26 7.46
N ASN A 244 -0.28 14.95 8.02
CA ASN A 244 0.66 15.97 8.51
C ASN A 244 1.98 16.03 7.75
N SER A 245 2.20 15.16 6.77
CA SER A 245 3.47 15.10 6.05
C SER A 245 3.39 15.68 4.64
N LYS A 246 4.38 16.50 4.30
CA LYS A 246 4.59 16.99 2.93
C LYS A 246 5.04 15.88 1.96
N GLU A 247 5.48 14.74 2.46
CA GLU A 247 5.74 13.54 1.63
C GLU A 247 4.44 12.90 1.15
N SER A 248 3.31 13.19 1.81
CA SER A 248 2.00 12.77 1.35
C SER A 248 1.57 13.54 0.12
N ARG A 249 1.46 12.86 -1.01
CA ARG A 249 0.98 13.42 -2.27
C ARG A 249 -0.44 13.98 -2.14
N ASN A 250 -1.28 13.30 -1.38
CA ASN A 250 -2.65 13.73 -1.10
C ASN A 250 -2.69 15.01 -0.26
N PHE A 251 -1.91 15.08 0.81
CA PHE A 251 -1.79 16.30 1.63
C PHE A 251 -1.25 17.47 0.80
N THR A 252 -0.22 17.24 -0.02
CA THR A 252 0.38 18.27 -0.88
C THR A 252 -0.63 18.79 -1.90
N LEU A 253 -1.42 17.91 -2.54
CA LEU A 253 -2.52 18.32 -3.41
C LEU A 253 -3.50 19.23 -2.66
N GLY A 254 -3.99 18.79 -1.50
CA GLY A 254 -4.90 19.60 -0.68
C GLY A 254 -4.32 20.95 -0.30
N ASN A 255 -3.03 21.02 0.07
CA ASN A 255 -2.35 22.27 0.41
C ASN A 255 -2.28 23.24 -0.78
N MET A 256 -2.01 22.74 -1.99
CA MET A 256 -2.06 23.53 -3.21
C MET A 256 -3.48 24.07 -3.46
N MET A 257 -4.51 23.23 -3.32
CA MET A 257 -5.92 23.64 -3.46
C MET A 257 -6.29 24.72 -2.43
N GLY A 258 -5.92 24.55 -1.17
CA GLY A 258 -6.16 25.54 -0.11
C GLY A 258 -5.49 26.90 -0.39
N LYS A 259 -4.34 26.90 -1.01
CA LYS A 259 -3.61 28.09 -1.50
C LYS A 259 -4.14 28.64 -2.82
N LYS A 260 -5.15 28.00 -3.42
CA LYS A 260 -5.70 28.35 -4.75
C LYS A 260 -4.65 28.32 -5.88
N LEU A 261 -3.67 27.43 -5.79
CA LEU A 261 -2.69 27.18 -6.84
C LEU A 261 -3.27 26.28 -7.93
N ASP A 262 -2.74 26.39 -9.16
CA ASP A 262 -3.06 25.43 -10.21
C ASP A 262 -2.53 24.03 -9.82
N THR A 263 -3.40 23.04 -9.86
CA THR A 263 -3.11 21.65 -9.48
C THR A 263 -3.05 20.70 -10.67
N LYS A 264 -3.30 21.20 -11.89
CA LYS A 264 -3.44 20.37 -13.09
C LYS A 264 -2.18 19.54 -13.35
N ASP A 265 -1.03 20.21 -13.47
CA ASP A 265 0.24 19.54 -13.72
C ASP A 265 0.61 18.56 -12.60
N TYR A 266 0.25 18.88 -11.33
CA TYR A 266 0.52 18.01 -10.20
C TYR A 266 -0.31 16.71 -10.27
N ILE A 267 -1.59 16.82 -10.61
CA ILE A 267 -2.49 15.66 -10.74
C ILE A 267 -2.07 14.79 -11.93
N GLU A 268 -1.71 15.39 -13.08
CA GLU A 268 -1.30 14.65 -14.28
C GLU A 268 0.02 13.87 -14.07
N ASN A 269 0.93 14.39 -13.25
CA ASN A 269 2.27 13.79 -13.01
C ASN A 269 2.41 13.03 -11.70
N THR A 270 1.33 12.92 -10.90
CA THR A 270 1.38 12.32 -9.56
C THR A 270 0.22 11.36 -9.37
N THR A 271 0.49 10.13 -8.92
CA THR A 271 -0.58 9.21 -8.53
C THR A 271 -1.27 9.72 -7.27
N ILE A 272 -2.52 10.13 -7.38
CA ILE A 272 -3.39 10.55 -6.28
C ILE A 272 -4.38 9.42 -6.01
N GLU A 273 -4.49 8.99 -4.77
CA GLU A 273 -5.34 7.86 -4.33
C GLU A 273 -6.53 8.32 -3.46
N GLY A 274 -6.67 9.63 -3.25
CA GLY A 274 -7.74 10.24 -2.46
C GLY A 274 -8.90 10.81 -3.27
#